data_ce8db0df74e5bf1dcc3493bc365bf6a8
#
_entry.id   ce8db0df74e5bf1dcc3493bc365bf6a8
#
_cell.length_a   1.000
_cell.length_b   1.000
_cell.length_c   1.000
_cell.angle_alpha   90.00
_cell.angle_beta   90.00
_cell.angle_gamma   90.00
#
_symmetry.space_group_name_H-M   'P 1'
#
loop_
_entity.id
_entity.type
_entity.pdbx_description
1 polymer ?
#
loop_
_entity_poly.entity_id
_entity_poly.type
_entity_poly.pdbx_seq_one_letter_code
_entity_poly.pdbx_strand_id
1 'polypeptide(L)'
;MAHRPERTLSPENSDSMKYLSNPSVVKGLFTALLLLASSVARPQSANPDTPSYTMRSGGTERSYKLHLPQGLPQGAPLVVVLHGYGANNDPGRFGMHAAADRHGFAVCYPQGAKDGRGKTCWNVGYPFQADMAVDDVRFLTELIRHLAKEQRLSRRNIFCTGM
;
A
#
# COMPACT_ATOMS: atom_id res chain seq x y z
N MET A 1 32.60 44.77 -48.95
CA MET A 1 33.73 44.54 -48.01
C MET A 1 33.38 45.08 -46.66
N ALA A 2 32.94 44.25 -45.74
CA ALA A 2 32.58 44.63 -44.39
C ALA A 2 33.55 43.92 -43.42
N HIS A 3 34.32 44.71 -42.71
CA HIS A 3 35.35 44.31 -41.77
C HIS A 3 34.71 43.82 -40.48
N ARG A 4 35.01 42.61 -40.06
CA ARG A 4 34.54 41.99 -38.80
C ARG A 4 35.64 42.20 -37.74
N PRO A 5 35.34 42.84 -36.58
CA PRO A 5 36.38 42.96 -35.56
C PRO A 5 36.57 41.67 -34.79
N GLU A 6 37.82 41.27 -34.63
CA GLU A 6 38.26 40.16 -33.77
C GLU A 6 37.99 40.49 -32.30
N ARG A 7 37.38 39.59 -31.59
CA ARG A 7 37.13 39.68 -30.16
C ARG A 7 38.31 39.03 -29.43
N THR A 8 39.19 39.84 -28.88
CA THR A 8 40.27 39.43 -27.98
C THR A 8 39.67 38.87 -26.70
N LEU A 9 39.98 37.62 -26.37
CA LEU A 9 39.64 36.96 -25.10
C LEU A 9 40.59 37.45 -24.02
N SER A 10 40.04 38.05 -22.96
CA SER A 10 40.77 38.41 -21.76
C SER A 10 41.18 37.14 -20.97
N PRO A 11 42.35 37.16 -20.34
CA PRO A 11 42.83 36.05 -19.49
C PRO A 11 42.31 36.22 -18.07
N GLU A 12 41.05 35.86 -17.81
CA GLU A 12 40.52 35.76 -16.46
C GLU A 12 39.84 34.38 -16.32
N ASN A 13 40.59 33.41 -15.85
CA ASN A 13 40.10 32.34 -15.00
C ASN A 13 41.17 31.29 -14.65
N SER A 14 42.41 31.72 -14.32
CA SER A 14 43.43 30.78 -13.86
C SER A 14 43.32 30.43 -12.34
N ASP A 15 42.55 31.20 -11.57
CA ASP A 15 42.46 30.97 -10.12
C ASP A 15 41.39 29.95 -9.71
N SER A 16 40.40 29.65 -10.54
CA SER A 16 39.39 28.62 -10.25
C SER A 16 39.92 27.19 -10.33
N MET A 17 41.01 26.98 -11.08
CA MET A 17 41.59 25.64 -11.24
C MET A 17 42.57 25.26 -10.10
N LYS A 18 43.05 26.24 -9.33
CA LYS A 18 43.96 25.96 -8.20
C LYS A 18 43.23 25.40 -6.97
N TYR A 19 41.92 25.62 -6.86
CA TYR A 19 41.12 25.06 -5.74
C TYR A 19 40.82 23.58 -5.87
N LEU A 20 40.82 23.04 -7.06
CA LEU A 20 40.52 21.62 -7.31
C LEU A 20 41.72 20.67 -7.17
N SER A 21 42.92 21.22 -7.03
CA SER A 21 44.16 20.43 -6.88
C SER A 21 44.60 20.22 -5.45
N ASN A 22 43.88 20.72 -4.44
CA ASN A 22 44.24 20.53 -3.02
C ASN A 22 43.70 19.16 -2.55
N PRO A 23 44.57 18.19 -2.24
CA PRO A 23 44.14 16.84 -1.87
C PRO A 23 43.30 16.78 -0.59
N SER A 24 43.35 17.83 0.26
CA SER A 24 42.51 17.93 1.45
C SER A 24 41.07 18.28 1.15
N VAL A 25 40.79 19.08 0.11
CA VAL A 25 39.45 19.47 -0.30
C VAL A 25 38.75 18.29 -1.00
N VAL A 26 39.50 17.53 -1.83
CA VAL A 26 38.97 16.35 -2.52
C VAL A 26 38.59 15.24 -1.53
N LYS A 27 39.41 15.03 -0.47
CA LYS A 27 39.09 14.07 0.59
C LYS A 27 37.85 14.48 1.39
N GLY A 28 37.63 15.76 1.64
CA GLY A 28 36.43 16.27 2.32
C GLY A 28 35.14 16.08 1.53
N LEU A 29 35.19 16.30 0.21
CA LEU A 29 34.02 16.11 -0.66
C LEU A 29 33.63 14.62 -0.80
N PHE A 30 34.62 13.72 -0.91
CA PHE A 30 34.34 12.28 -0.98
C PHE A 30 33.79 11.70 0.32
N THR A 31 34.24 12.21 1.50
CA THR A 31 33.71 11.79 2.80
C THR A 31 32.30 12.26 3.03
N ALA A 32 31.95 13.48 2.58
CA ALA A 32 30.58 14.02 2.68
C ALA A 32 29.59 13.30 1.74
N LEU A 33 30.03 12.86 0.56
CA LEU A 33 29.20 12.13 -0.39
C LEU A 33 28.93 10.69 0.02
N LEU A 34 29.85 10.05 0.76
CA LEU A 34 29.62 8.69 1.29
C LEU A 34 28.63 8.65 2.47
N LEU A 35 28.46 9.75 3.20
CA LEU A 35 27.50 9.84 4.32
C LEU A 35 26.05 10.04 3.87
N LEU A 36 25.82 10.47 2.63
CA LEU A 36 24.46 10.64 2.06
C LEU A 36 23.92 9.37 1.41
N ALA A 37 24.73 8.33 1.22
CA ALA A 37 24.33 7.06 0.64
C ALA A 37 23.90 6.00 1.67
N SER A 38 23.81 6.35 2.95
CA SER A 38 23.13 5.51 3.94
C SER A 38 21.63 5.65 3.74
N SER A 39 21.10 5.06 2.65
CA SER A 39 19.70 4.70 2.59
C SER A 39 19.48 3.74 3.76
N VAL A 40 18.97 4.27 4.86
CA VAL A 40 18.43 3.49 5.96
C VAL A 40 17.37 2.60 5.32
N ALA A 41 17.74 1.34 5.03
CA ALA A 41 16.75 0.31 4.81
C ALA A 41 15.90 0.31 6.08
N ARG A 42 14.73 0.96 6.00
CA ARG A 42 13.75 0.88 7.07
C ARG A 42 13.51 -0.60 7.29
N PRO A 43 13.72 -1.13 8.50
CA PRO A 43 13.33 -2.49 8.76
C PRO A 43 11.84 -2.57 8.38
N GLN A 44 11.52 -3.52 7.53
CA GLN A 44 10.15 -3.86 7.18
C GLN A 44 9.53 -4.29 8.51
N SER A 45 8.81 -3.38 9.16
CA SER A 45 8.23 -3.63 10.48
C SER A 45 7.35 -4.86 10.36
N ALA A 46 7.60 -5.82 11.24
CA ALA A 46 6.64 -6.88 11.52
C ALA A 46 5.24 -6.25 11.53
N ASN A 47 4.35 -6.80 10.71
CA ASN A 47 3.01 -6.31 10.47
C ASN A 47 2.34 -5.96 11.80
N PRO A 48 2.10 -4.69 12.17
CA PRO A 48 1.37 -4.39 13.40
C PRO A 48 0.03 -5.10 13.30
N ASP A 49 -0.45 -5.70 14.39
CA ASP A 49 -1.71 -6.41 14.42
C ASP A 49 -2.79 -5.58 13.75
N THR A 50 -3.23 -6.03 12.56
CA THR A 50 -4.25 -5.32 11.80
C THR A 50 -5.55 -5.39 12.57
N PRO A 51 -6.18 -4.26 12.92
CA PRO A 51 -7.38 -4.23 13.73
C PRO A 51 -8.48 -5.11 13.13
N SER A 52 -9.14 -5.89 13.99
CA SER A 52 -10.28 -6.73 13.65
C SER A 52 -11.57 -6.07 14.09
N TYR A 53 -12.58 -6.12 13.24
CA TYR A 53 -13.89 -5.52 13.43
C TYR A 53 -14.98 -6.55 13.18
N THR A 54 -16.18 -6.30 13.72
CA THR A 54 -17.38 -7.09 13.42
C THR A 54 -18.48 -6.18 12.88
N MET A 55 -19.39 -6.77 12.11
CA MET A 55 -20.63 -6.16 11.68
C MET A 55 -21.72 -7.22 11.52
N ARG A 56 -22.99 -6.83 11.67
CA ARG A 56 -24.11 -7.72 11.36
C ARG A 56 -24.51 -7.58 9.91
N SER A 57 -24.67 -8.72 9.23
CA SER A 57 -25.17 -8.82 7.86
C SER A 57 -26.11 -10.02 7.75
N GLY A 58 -27.31 -9.81 7.23
CA GLY A 58 -28.30 -10.88 7.10
C GLY A 58 -28.66 -11.56 8.43
N GLY A 59 -28.60 -10.83 9.57
CA GLY A 59 -28.83 -11.41 10.89
C GLY A 59 -27.63 -12.11 11.53
N THR A 60 -26.55 -12.36 10.77
CA THR A 60 -25.33 -13.05 11.22
C THR A 60 -24.23 -12.05 11.53
N GLU A 61 -23.45 -12.29 12.60
CA GLU A 61 -22.25 -11.52 12.87
C GLU A 61 -21.12 -11.98 11.93
N ARG A 62 -20.49 -11.01 11.28
CA ARG A 62 -19.38 -11.21 10.33
C ARG A 62 -18.20 -10.37 10.77
N SER A 63 -17.00 -10.84 10.52
CA SER A 63 -15.77 -10.13 10.88
C SER A 63 -14.94 -9.76 9.67
N TYR A 64 -14.12 -8.72 9.84
CA TYR A 64 -13.15 -8.28 8.85
C TYR A 64 -11.97 -7.60 9.54
N LYS A 65 -10.82 -7.55 8.85
CA LYS A 65 -9.68 -6.74 9.24
C LYS A 65 -9.55 -5.57 8.27
N LEU A 66 -9.07 -4.43 8.76
CA LEU A 66 -8.96 -3.22 7.97
C LEU A 66 -7.61 -2.55 8.20
N HIS A 67 -6.89 -2.29 7.12
CA HIS A 67 -5.68 -1.49 7.10
C HIS A 67 -5.97 -0.15 6.42
N LEU A 68 -5.69 0.92 7.16
CA LEU A 68 -5.78 2.30 6.67
C LEU A 68 -4.39 2.93 6.77
N PRO A 69 -3.72 3.26 5.66
CA PRO A 69 -2.47 4.00 5.68
C PRO A 69 -2.58 5.30 6.46
N GLN A 70 -1.51 5.68 7.14
CA GLN A 70 -1.46 6.97 7.82
C GLN A 70 -1.60 8.11 6.81
N GLY A 71 -2.46 9.09 7.11
CA GLY A 71 -2.70 10.22 6.22
C GLY A 71 -3.50 9.88 4.96
N LEU A 72 -4.23 8.77 4.96
CA LEU A 72 -5.05 8.36 3.81
C LEU A 72 -6.06 9.48 3.44
N PRO A 73 -6.07 9.98 2.18
CA PRO A 73 -6.96 11.06 1.79
C PRO A 73 -8.42 10.62 1.71
N GLN A 74 -9.34 11.57 1.85
CA GLN A 74 -10.75 11.31 1.58
C GLN A 74 -10.95 10.90 0.11
N GLY A 75 -11.84 9.94 -0.12
CA GLY A 75 -12.06 9.40 -1.46
C GLY A 75 -10.99 8.43 -1.93
N ALA A 76 -10.09 7.99 -1.05
CA ALA A 76 -9.08 6.97 -1.38
C ALA A 76 -9.73 5.65 -1.87
N PRO A 77 -9.06 4.91 -2.76
CA PRO A 77 -9.55 3.60 -3.21
C PRO A 77 -9.64 2.59 -2.07
N LEU A 78 -10.54 1.61 -2.24
CA LEU A 78 -10.66 0.44 -1.37
C LEU A 78 -10.32 -0.83 -2.16
N VAL A 79 -9.44 -1.66 -1.60
CA VAL A 79 -9.17 -3.01 -2.09
C VAL A 79 -9.72 -4.02 -1.08
N VAL A 80 -10.61 -4.90 -1.53
CA VAL A 80 -11.15 -6.00 -0.74
C VAL A 80 -10.41 -7.27 -1.14
N VAL A 81 -9.80 -7.96 -0.16
CA VAL A 81 -8.97 -9.14 -0.38
C VAL A 81 -9.66 -10.37 0.20
N LEU A 82 -10.09 -11.27 -0.68
CA LEU A 82 -10.81 -12.49 -0.31
C LEU A 82 -9.84 -13.66 -0.16
N HIS A 83 -9.92 -14.36 0.97
CA HIS A 83 -9.12 -15.56 1.20
C HIS A 83 -9.69 -16.76 0.43
N GLY A 84 -8.85 -17.78 0.16
CA GLY A 84 -9.26 -19.02 -0.46
C GLY A 84 -9.96 -20.00 0.50
N TYR A 85 -10.43 -21.13 -0.04
CA TYR A 85 -11.09 -22.19 0.72
C TYR A 85 -10.19 -22.74 1.85
N GLY A 86 -10.73 -22.84 3.04
CA GLY A 86 -10.03 -23.31 4.24
C GLY A 86 -9.02 -22.32 4.83
N ALA A 87 -8.85 -21.15 4.22
CA ALA A 87 -7.97 -20.10 4.71
C ALA A 87 -8.69 -19.11 5.62
N ASN A 88 -7.99 -18.07 6.08
CA ASN A 88 -8.51 -17.00 6.91
C ASN A 88 -8.11 -15.64 6.35
N ASN A 89 -8.63 -14.59 6.96
CA ASN A 89 -8.37 -13.20 6.59
C ASN A 89 -7.06 -12.65 7.17
N ASP A 90 -5.99 -13.47 7.23
CA ASP A 90 -4.68 -13.02 7.71
C ASP A 90 -4.00 -12.10 6.67
N PRO A 91 -3.79 -10.81 6.98
CA PRO A 91 -3.16 -9.86 6.07
C PRO A 91 -1.73 -10.25 5.66
N GLY A 92 -1.01 -10.98 6.52
CA GLY A 92 0.36 -11.44 6.26
C GLY A 92 0.48 -12.33 5.03
N ARG A 93 -0.60 -13.04 4.67
CA ARG A 93 -0.65 -13.89 3.47
C ARG A 93 -0.64 -13.12 2.16
N PHE A 94 -1.09 -11.89 2.17
CA PHE A 94 -1.33 -11.12 0.95
C PHE A 94 -0.32 -9.99 0.74
N GLY A 95 0.41 -9.57 1.78
CA GLY A 95 1.47 -8.55 1.69
C GLY A 95 1.01 -7.17 1.19
N MET A 96 -0.29 -6.86 1.29
CA MET A 96 -0.88 -5.66 0.68
C MET A 96 -0.60 -4.37 1.44
N HIS A 97 -0.20 -4.43 2.73
CA HIS A 97 -0.03 -3.22 3.54
C HIS A 97 1.05 -2.28 2.98
N ALA A 98 2.22 -2.82 2.63
CA ALA A 98 3.31 -2.01 2.07
C ALA A 98 2.92 -1.33 0.75
N ALA A 99 2.11 -2.00 -0.07
CA ALA A 99 1.58 -1.43 -1.31
C ALA A 99 0.52 -0.36 -1.00
N ALA A 100 -0.36 -0.61 -0.03
CA ALA A 100 -1.37 0.34 0.43
C ALA A 100 -0.75 1.63 0.97
N ASP A 101 0.27 1.49 1.83
CA ASP A 101 1.01 2.63 2.40
C ASP A 101 1.73 3.46 1.33
N ARG A 102 2.28 2.79 0.32
CA ARG A 102 3.01 3.45 -0.76
C ARG A 102 2.10 4.16 -1.75
N HIS A 103 0.95 3.58 -2.04
CA HIS A 103 0.07 4.02 -3.13
C HIS A 103 -1.23 4.68 -2.65
N GLY A 104 -1.47 4.77 -1.34
CA GLY A 104 -2.58 5.53 -0.77
C GLY A 104 -3.96 4.89 -1.01
N PHE A 105 -4.14 3.60 -0.68
CA PHE A 105 -5.44 2.93 -0.72
C PHE A 105 -5.70 2.15 0.57
N ALA A 106 -6.98 1.98 0.93
CA ALA A 106 -7.39 1.16 2.06
C ALA A 106 -7.45 -0.33 1.65
N VAL A 107 -7.15 -1.25 2.58
CA VAL A 107 -7.27 -2.69 2.35
C VAL A 107 -8.17 -3.32 3.40
N CYS A 108 -9.22 -4.01 2.95
CA CYS A 108 -10.12 -4.79 3.80
C CYS A 108 -9.95 -6.28 3.53
N TYR A 109 -9.87 -7.06 4.61
CA TYR A 109 -9.76 -8.52 4.61
C TYR A 109 -10.99 -9.10 5.32
N PRO A 110 -12.11 -9.31 4.63
CA PRO A 110 -13.28 -9.94 5.22
C PRO A 110 -13.06 -11.41 5.50
N GLN A 111 -13.75 -11.96 6.51
CA GLN A 111 -13.71 -13.37 6.87
C GLN A 111 -14.93 -14.09 6.31
N GLY A 112 -14.70 -15.15 5.55
CA GLY A 112 -15.72 -16.08 5.09
C GLY A 112 -16.32 -16.91 6.24
N ALA A 113 -17.51 -17.43 6.04
CA ALA A 113 -18.17 -18.31 6.99
C ALA A 113 -17.61 -19.74 6.94
N LYS A 114 -18.02 -20.60 7.88
CA LYS A 114 -17.67 -22.02 7.85
C LYS A 114 -18.76 -22.81 7.11
N ASP A 115 -18.33 -23.74 6.25
CA ASP A 115 -19.22 -24.74 5.64
C ASP A 115 -19.52 -25.89 6.59
N GLY A 116 -20.36 -26.85 6.14
CA GLY A 116 -20.71 -28.06 6.89
C GLY A 116 -19.53 -28.96 7.24
N ARG A 117 -18.35 -28.74 6.64
CA ARG A 117 -17.08 -29.44 6.94
C ARG A 117 -16.20 -28.66 7.92
N GLY A 118 -16.68 -27.51 8.43
CA GLY A 118 -15.95 -26.64 9.33
C GLY A 118 -14.85 -25.81 8.65
N LYS A 119 -14.80 -25.77 7.31
CA LYS A 119 -13.82 -25.00 6.54
C LYS A 119 -14.35 -23.61 6.25
N THR A 120 -13.52 -22.60 6.46
CA THR A 120 -13.85 -21.23 6.09
C THR A 120 -13.90 -21.09 4.58
N CYS A 121 -14.95 -20.47 4.06
CA CYS A 121 -15.13 -20.31 2.62
C CYS A 121 -16.15 -19.19 2.32
N TRP A 122 -16.34 -18.94 1.04
CA TRP A 122 -17.39 -18.07 0.51
C TRP A 122 -18.51 -18.97 -0.05
N ASN A 123 -19.75 -18.68 0.29
CA ASN A 123 -20.90 -19.40 -0.26
C ASN A 123 -21.09 -18.99 -1.72
N VAL A 124 -20.68 -19.85 -2.61
CA VAL A 124 -20.78 -19.67 -4.07
C VAL A 124 -21.71 -20.72 -4.72
N GLY A 125 -22.52 -21.40 -3.92
CA GLY A 125 -23.55 -22.32 -4.39
C GLY A 125 -23.06 -23.73 -4.73
N TYR A 126 -21.89 -24.15 -4.24
CA TYR A 126 -21.49 -25.57 -4.39
C TYR A 126 -22.38 -26.50 -3.56
N PRO A 127 -22.61 -27.76 -3.99
CA PRO A 127 -23.46 -28.71 -3.27
C PRO A 127 -23.08 -28.91 -1.80
N PHE A 128 -21.80 -28.88 -1.45
CA PHE A 128 -21.32 -29.01 -0.08
C PHE A 128 -21.52 -27.74 0.78
N GLN A 129 -22.05 -26.67 0.19
CA GLN A 129 -22.37 -25.40 0.84
C GLN A 129 -23.88 -25.23 1.03
N ALA A 130 -24.69 -26.22 0.67
CA ALA A 130 -26.17 -26.12 0.71
C ALA A 130 -26.72 -25.73 2.08
N ASP A 131 -26.02 -26.13 3.18
CA ASP A 131 -26.41 -25.83 4.55
C ASP A 131 -25.90 -24.48 5.06
N MET A 132 -25.16 -23.73 4.23
CA MET A 132 -24.66 -22.40 4.61
C MET A 132 -25.79 -21.36 4.53
N ALA A 133 -26.29 -20.94 5.70
CA ALA A 133 -27.34 -19.92 5.82
C ALA A 133 -26.81 -18.48 5.73
N VAL A 134 -25.76 -18.26 4.93
CA VAL A 134 -25.14 -16.95 4.77
C VAL A 134 -25.18 -16.48 3.32
N ASP A 135 -25.43 -15.19 3.13
CA ASP A 135 -25.35 -14.50 1.86
C ASP A 135 -24.06 -13.65 1.84
N ASP A 136 -23.00 -14.18 1.25
CA ASP A 136 -21.71 -13.51 1.18
C ASP A 136 -21.71 -12.32 0.22
N VAL A 137 -22.52 -12.34 -0.84
CA VAL A 137 -22.66 -11.20 -1.75
C VAL A 137 -23.29 -10.01 -1.02
N ARG A 138 -24.33 -10.28 -0.24
CA ARG A 138 -24.94 -9.27 0.64
C ARG A 138 -23.93 -8.73 1.64
N PHE A 139 -23.23 -9.61 2.36
CA PHE A 139 -22.22 -9.22 3.34
C PHE A 139 -21.16 -8.30 2.75
N LEU A 140 -20.53 -8.70 1.64
CA LEU A 140 -19.49 -7.91 0.99
C LEU A 140 -20.02 -6.57 0.49
N THR A 141 -21.24 -6.55 -0.05
CA THR A 141 -21.89 -5.31 -0.51
C THR A 141 -22.15 -4.35 0.66
N GLU A 142 -22.69 -4.85 1.76
CA GLU A 142 -22.97 -4.06 2.97
C GLU A 142 -21.66 -3.56 3.60
N LEU A 143 -20.63 -4.41 3.69
CA LEU A 143 -19.30 -4.07 4.20
C LEU A 143 -18.64 -2.95 3.38
N ILE A 144 -18.63 -3.08 2.06
CA ILE A 144 -18.08 -2.05 1.16
C ILE A 144 -18.79 -0.70 1.35
N ARG A 145 -20.12 -0.70 1.41
CA ARG A 145 -20.90 0.53 1.64
C ARG A 145 -20.62 1.15 3.01
N HIS A 146 -20.52 0.30 4.04
CA HIS A 146 -20.17 0.71 5.39
C HIS A 146 -18.79 1.38 5.43
N LEU A 147 -17.75 0.73 4.89
CA LEU A 147 -16.40 1.25 4.86
C LEU A 147 -16.28 2.54 4.03
N ALA A 148 -16.93 2.58 2.88
CA ALA A 148 -16.94 3.78 2.04
C ALA A 148 -17.55 4.99 2.76
N LYS A 149 -18.55 4.78 3.62
CA LYS A 149 -19.18 5.83 4.41
C LYS A 149 -18.31 6.20 5.64
N GLU A 150 -18.02 5.23 6.49
CA GLU A 150 -17.39 5.48 7.80
C GLU A 150 -15.93 5.92 7.68
N GLN A 151 -15.20 5.41 6.68
CA GLN A 151 -13.81 5.77 6.42
C GLN A 151 -13.66 6.84 5.31
N ARG A 152 -14.78 7.38 4.81
CA ARG A 152 -14.81 8.38 3.73
C ARG A 152 -14.02 7.95 2.49
N LEU A 153 -14.09 6.65 2.14
CA LEU A 153 -13.42 6.09 0.97
C LEU A 153 -14.23 6.33 -0.31
N SER A 154 -13.59 6.10 -1.45
CA SER A 154 -14.24 6.18 -2.76
C SER A 154 -15.41 5.19 -2.85
N ARG A 155 -16.53 5.65 -3.43
CA ARG A 155 -17.67 4.79 -3.80
C ARG A 155 -17.56 4.23 -5.22
N ARG A 156 -16.53 4.66 -5.97
CA ARG A 156 -16.33 4.27 -7.38
C ARG A 156 -15.05 3.47 -7.60
N ASN A 157 -14.00 3.77 -6.83
CA ASN A 157 -12.70 3.11 -6.94
C ASN A 157 -12.62 1.98 -5.90
N ILE A 158 -13.37 0.92 -6.14
CA ILE A 158 -13.43 -0.26 -5.29
C ILE A 158 -13.00 -1.45 -6.12
N PHE A 159 -12.04 -2.19 -5.61
CA PHE A 159 -11.43 -3.34 -6.27
C PHE A 159 -11.55 -4.56 -5.38
N CYS A 160 -11.71 -5.73 -6.00
CA CYS A 160 -11.72 -7.00 -5.31
C CYS A 160 -10.64 -7.90 -5.89
N THR A 161 -9.88 -8.57 -5.02
CA THR A 161 -8.86 -9.55 -5.37
C THR A 161 -8.90 -10.71 -4.37
N GLY A 162 -8.22 -11.79 -4.67
CA GLY A 162 -8.16 -12.95 -3.79
C GLY A 162 -7.63 -14.19 -4.48
N MET A 163 -7.69 -15.31 -3.79
CA MET A 163 -7.35 -16.63 -4.33
C MET A 163 -8.58 -17.53 -4.34
#